data_a7962f80f277b83ce2c0f5330c6830cb
#
_entry.id   a7962f80f277b83ce2c0f5330c6830cb
#
_cell.length_a   1.000
_cell.length_b   1.000
_cell.length_c   1.000
_cell.angle_alpha   90.00
_cell.angle_beta   90.00
_cell.angle_gamma   90.00
#
_symmetry.space_group_name_H-M   'P 1'
#
loop_
_entity.id
_entity.type
_entity.pdbx_description
1 polymer ?
#
loop_
_entity_poly.entity_id
_entity_poly.type
_entity_poly.pdbx_seq_one_letter_code
_entity_poly.pdbx_strand_id
1 'polypeptide(L)'
;MIELSSHHNYWLVEPRGALSRDDFAAIAKQIDPVIESDGRVEGLIIKTRNFPGWESLGDLIEHFRFVRDHHRAIDRVALVTDTPLAHIFPAIAGHFVSADVRQFNFDDYDAAVAWMRSSGGQD
;
A
#
# COMPACT_ATOMS: atom_id res chain seq x y z
N MET A 1 11.61 6.24 -7.07
CA MET A 1 11.88 6.64 -5.67
C MET A 1 10.58 6.76 -4.90
N ILE A 2 10.59 6.38 -3.63
CA ILE A 2 9.42 6.54 -2.80
C ILE A 2 9.80 7.19 -1.48
N GLU A 3 8.82 7.79 -0.83
CA GLU A 3 8.99 8.26 0.53
C GLU A 3 8.13 7.37 1.42
N LEU A 4 8.68 6.99 2.56
CA LEU A 4 8.02 6.09 3.46
C LEU A 4 8.01 6.72 4.83
N SER A 5 6.88 6.71 5.50
CA SER A 5 6.81 7.19 6.87
C SER A 5 5.89 6.31 7.71
N SER A 6 6.25 6.15 8.96
CA SER A 6 5.50 5.33 9.90
C SER A 6 4.61 6.21 10.75
N HIS A 7 3.36 5.82 10.87
CA HIS A 7 2.39 6.50 11.72
C HIS A 7 1.77 5.50 12.68
N HIS A 8 0.97 5.98 13.61
CA HIS A 8 0.47 5.11 14.67
C HIS A 8 -0.29 3.89 14.17
N ASN A 9 -1.18 4.08 13.20
CA ASN A 9 -2.02 2.98 12.72
C ASN A 9 -1.73 2.57 11.28
N TYR A 10 -0.72 3.14 10.65
CA TYR A 10 -0.46 2.84 9.25
C TYR A 10 0.92 3.29 8.80
N TRP A 11 1.35 2.77 7.66
CA TRP A 11 2.53 3.24 6.96
C TRP A 11 2.09 4.04 5.76
N LEU A 12 2.71 5.18 5.51
CA LEU A 12 2.42 6.03 4.36
C LEU A 12 3.50 5.84 3.31
N VAL A 13 3.07 5.48 2.10
CA VAL A 13 3.96 5.30 0.96
C VAL A 13 3.62 6.36 -0.06
N GLU A 14 4.59 7.20 -0.42
CA GLU A 14 4.38 8.26 -1.41
C GLU A 14 5.34 8.03 -2.58
N PRO A 15 4.89 7.34 -3.64
CA PRO A 15 5.74 7.11 -4.82
C PRO A 15 6.06 8.41 -5.53
N ARG A 16 7.29 8.52 -6.00
CA ARG A 16 7.73 9.69 -6.74
C ARG A 16 8.24 9.26 -8.10
N GLY A 17 7.31 8.87 -8.98
CA GLY A 17 7.62 8.38 -10.30
C GLY A 17 7.38 6.89 -10.38
N ALA A 18 7.81 6.28 -11.48
CA ALA A 18 7.57 4.86 -11.67
C ALA A 18 8.22 4.04 -10.58
N LEU A 19 7.54 2.97 -10.18
CA LEU A 19 8.01 2.11 -9.11
C LEU A 19 9.10 1.19 -9.61
N SER A 20 10.13 0.99 -8.79
CA SER A 20 11.26 0.18 -9.14
C SER A 20 11.42 -0.96 -8.14
N ARG A 21 12.28 -1.91 -8.49
CA ARG A 21 12.60 -3.01 -7.60
C ARG A 21 13.13 -2.51 -6.27
N ASP A 22 13.96 -1.46 -6.31
CA ASP A 22 14.52 -0.90 -5.09
C ASP A 22 13.45 -0.26 -4.21
N ASP A 23 12.38 0.27 -4.82
CA ASP A 23 11.29 0.84 -4.06
C ASP A 23 10.58 -0.23 -3.25
N PHE A 24 10.32 -1.40 -3.85
CA PHE A 24 9.67 -2.49 -3.12
C PHE A 24 10.59 -3.06 -2.04
N ALA A 25 11.89 -3.14 -2.32
CA ALA A 25 12.84 -3.58 -1.32
C ALA A 25 12.88 -2.63 -0.13
N ALA A 26 12.79 -1.32 -0.38
CA ALA A 26 12.78 -0.33 0.70
C ALA A 26 11.51 -0.46 1.55
N ILE A 27 10.36 -0.69 0.92
CA ILE A 27 9.12 -0.89 1.65
C ILE A 27 9.23 -2.15 2.53
N ALA A 28 9.69 -3.25 1.95
CA ALA A 28 9.79 -4.50 2.68
C ALA A 28 10.76 -4.36 3.86
N LYS A 29 11.86 -3.66 3.66
CA LYS A 29 12.86 -3.49 4.71
C LYS A 29 12.28 -2.78 5.93
N GLN A 30 11.32 -1.88 5.72
CA GLN A 30 10.70 -1.16 6.82
C GLN A 30 9.55 -1.95 7.43
N ILE A 31 8.82 -2.69 6.64
CA ILE A 31 7.62 -3.38 7.08
C ILE A 31 7.90 -4.77 7.68
N ASP A 32 8.84 -5.51 7.11
CA ASP A 32 9.10 -6.87 7.56
C ASP A 32 9.44 -6.98 9.05
N PRO A 33 10.26 -6.10 9.63
CA PRO A 33 10.52 -6.19 11.07
C PRO A 33 9.26 -5.99 11.92
N VAL A 34 8.32 -5.16 11.46
CA VAL A 34 7.07 -4.95 12.17
C VAL A 34 6.23 -6.21 12.13
N ILE A 35 6.19 -6.86 10.97
CA ILE A 35 5.44 -8.11 10.82
C ILE A 35 6.07 -9.20 11.70
N GLU A 36 7.40 -9.26 11.74
CA GLU A 36 8.06 -10.25 12.59
C GLU A 36 7.77 -10.02 14.06
N SER A 37 7.67 -8.77 14.48
CA SER A 37 7.45 -8.44 15.88
C SER A 37 5.98 -8.54 16.26
N ASP A 38 5.09 -7.98 15.44
CA ASP A 38 3.69 -7.84 15.77
C ASP A 38 2.77 -8.80 15.03
N GLY A 39 3.29 -9.52 14.08
CA GLY A 39 2.51 -10.46 13.29
C GLY A 39 1.82 -9.84 12.10
N ARG A 40 1.66 -8.52 12.08
CA ARG A 40 0.97 -7.87 10.97
C ARG A 40 1.13 -6.35 11.02
N VAL A 41 0.75 -5.72 9.93
CA VAL A 41 0.71 -4.26 9.78
C VAL A 41 -0.76 -3.86 9.68
N GLU A 42 -1.20 -2.91 10.50
CA GLU A 42 -2.61 -2.53 10.53
C GLU A 42 -3.05 -1.85 9.25
N GLY A 43 -2.23 -0.99 8.69
CA GLY A 43 -2.63 -0.28 7.50
C GLY A 43 -1.48 0.20 6.64
N LEU A 44 -1.77 0.33 5.36
CA LEU A 44 -0.83 0.85 4.38
C LEU A 44 -1.59 1.86 3.53
N ILE A 45 -1.11 3.10 3.47
CA ILE A 45 -1.68 4.13 2.61
C ILE A 45 -0.69 4.41 1.49
N ILE A 46 -1.15 4.26 0.26
CA ILE A 46 -0.36 4.62 -0.92
C ILE A 46 -0.96 5.91 -1.46
N LYS A 47 -0.21 7.01 -1.32
CA LYS A 47 -0.69 8.33 -1.68
C LYS A 47 0.06 8.87 -2.88
N THR A 48 -0.64 9.04 -3.98
CA THR A 48 -0.07 9.60 -5.21
C THR A 48 -1.20 10.13 -6.07
N ARG A 49 -1.00 11.29 -6.69
CA ARG A 49 -2.09 11.86 -7.49
C ARG A 49 -2.47 10.93 -8.64
N ASN A 50 -1.47 10.42 -9.36
CA ASN A 50 -1.73 9.46 -10.41
C ASN A 50 -0.85 8.27 -10.14
N PHE A 51 -1.44 7.09 -10.14
CA PHE A 51 -0.69 5.89 -9.82
C PHE A 51 0.42 5.69 -10.85
N PRO A 52 1.68 5.67 -10.44
CA PRO A 52 2.78 5.51 -11.37
C PRO A 52 2.87 4.07 -11.86
N GLY A 53 3.44 3.85 -13.02
CA GLY A 53 3.64 2.51 -13.49
C GLY A 53 4.90 1.90 -12.89
N TRP A 54 5.45 0.94 -13.60
CA TRP A 54 6.67 0.28 -13.19
C TRP A 54 7.76 0.57 -14.22
N GLU A 55 9.00 0.64 -13.76
CA GLU A 55 10.10 0.99 -14.65
C GLU A 55 10.41 -0.11 -15.65
N SER A 56 10.14 -1.34 -15.32
CA SER A 56 10.45 -2.45 -16.19
C SER A 56 9.56 -3.64 -15.88
N LEU A 57 9.60 -4.64 -16.74
CA LEU A 57 8.86 -5.88 -16.49
C LEU A 57 9.37 -6.57 -15.21
N GLY A 58 10.68 -6.50 -14.96
CA GLY A 58 11.22 -7.07 -13.74
C GLY A 58 10.67 -6.39 -12.50
N ASP A 59 10.46 -5.09 -12.58
CA ASP A 59 9.91 -4.34 -11.45
C ASP A 59 8.44 -4.70 -11.23
N LEU A 60 7.69 -4.96 -12.30
CA LEU A 60 6.32 -5.43 -12.19
C LEU A 60 6.27 -6.79 -11.49
N ILE A 61 7.21 -7.68 -11.82
CA ILE A 61 7.29 -8.98 -11.16
C ILE A 61 7.61 -8.82 -9.67
N GLU A 62 8.48 -7.88 -9.33
CA GLU A 62 8.77 -7.60 -7.93
C GLU A 62 7.55 -7.08 -7.19
N HIS A 63 6.71 -6.28 -7.86
CA HIS A 63 5.47 -5.82 -7.28
C HIS A 63 4.57 -7.01 -6.93
N PHE A 64 4.38 -7.93 -7.86
CA PHE A 64 3.54 -9.10 -7.59
C PHE A 64 4.11 -9.95 -6.47
N ARG A 65 5.43 -10.09 -6.42
CA ARG A 65 6.08 -10.85 -5.35
C ARG A 65 5.84 -10.18 -4.00
N PHE A 66 6.01 -8.85 -3.94
CA PHE A 66 5.80 -8.11 -2.71
C PHE A 66 4.37 -8.30 -2.22
N VAL A 67 3.38 -8.13 -3.11
CA VAL A 67 1.98 -8.27 -2.73
C VAL A 67 1.70 -9.69 -2.26
N ARG A 68 2.20 -10.69 -2.98
CA ARG A 68 1.98 -12.08 -2.61
C ARG A 68 2.52 -12.39 -1.21
N ASP A 69 3.68 -11.83 -0.90
CA ASP A 69 4.33 -12.15 0.37
C ASP A 69 3.75 -11.39 1.55
N HIS A 70 3.07 -10.27 1.31
CA HIS A 70 2.62 -9.41 2.40
C HIS A 70 1.10 -9.30 2.56
N HIS A 71 0.32 -9.81 1.61
CA HIS A 71 -1.13 -9.55 1.63
C HIS A 71 -1.84 -10.09 2.87
N ARG A 72 -1.31 -11.12 3.49
CA ARG A 72 -1.95 -11.69 4.68
C ARG A 72 -1.54 -10.99 5.95
N ALA A 73 -0.46 -10.20 5.89
CA ALA A 73 0.05 -9.50 7.04
C ALA A 73 -0.39 -8.04 7.09
N ILE A 74 -1.09 -7.57 6.06
CA ILE A 74 -1.58 -6.19 5.99
C ILE A 74 -3.09 -6.21 6.07
N ASP A 75 -3.65 -5.52 7.07
CA ASP A 75 -5.10 -5.57 7.30
C ASP A 75 -5.88 -4.66 6.37
N ARG A 76 -5.38 -3.46 6.10
CA ARG A 76 -6.09 -2.47 5.29
C ARG A 76 -5.13 -1.77 4.34
N VAL A 77 -5.59 -1.51 3.13
CA VAL A 77 -4.82 -0.75 2.14
C VAL A 77 -5.70 0.38 1.62
N ALA A 78 -5.25 1.61 1.76
CA ALA A 78 -5.94 2.77 1.22
C ALA A 78 -5.16 3.30 0.03
N LEU A 79 -5.84 3.47 -1.10
CA LEU A 79 -5.25 4.04 -2.30
C LEU A 79 -5.76 5.47 -2.41
N VAL A 80 -4.92 6.43 -2.02
CA VAL A 80 -5.26 7.85 -2.04
C VAL A 80 -4.75 8.43 -3.34
N THR A 81 -5.58 8.35 -4.38
CA THR A 81 -5.17 8.67 -5.73
C THR A 81 -6.36 9.06 -6.58
N ASP A 82 -6.12 9.86 -7.61
CA ASP A 82 -7.15 10.21 -8.58
C ASP A 82 -7.26 9.18 -9.70
N THR A 83 -6.33 8.23 -9.79
CA THR A 83 -6.41 7.16 -10.78
C THR A 83 -7.61 6.26 -10.45
N PRO A 84 -8.53 6.04 -11.40
CA PRO A 84 -9.69 5.20 -11.11
C PRO A 84 -9.29 3.81 -10.64
N LEU A 85 -9.97 3.31 -9.62
CA LEU A 85 -9.67 1.99 -9.07
C LEU A 85 -9.73 0.92 -10.13
N ALA A 86 -10.62 1.06 -11.12
CA ALA A 86 -10.74 0.09 -12.19
C ALA A 86 -9.44 -0.11 -12.97
N HIS A 87 -8.56 0.90 -12.99
CA HIS A 87 -7.28 0.79 -13.67
C HIS A 87 -6.21 0.13 -12.81
N ILE A 88 -6.39 0.12 -11.50
CA ILE A 88 -5.42 -0.43 -10.56
C ILE A 88 -5.85 -1.83 -10.11
N PHE A 89 -7.15 -2.03 -9.97
CA PHE A 89 -7.72 -3.22 -9.36
C PHE A 89 -7.26 -4.53 -9.99
N PRO A 90 -7.17 -4.65 -11.32
CA PRO A 90 -6.74 -5.94 -11.90
C PRO A 90 -5.36 -6.37 -11.41
N ALA A 91 -4.50 -5.41 -11.04
CA ALA A 91 -3.16 -5.73 -10.56
C ALA A 91 -3.14 -6.18 -9.11
N ILE A 92 -4.17 -5.83 -8.33
CA ILE A 92 -4.14 -6.10 -6.90
C ILE A 92 -5.28 -6.99 -6.42
N ALA A 93 -6.39 -7.07 -7.16
CA ALA A 93 -7.59 -7.75 -6.69
C ALA A 93 -7.36 -9.20 -6.29
N GLY A 94 -6.57 -9.92 -7.05
CA GLY A 94 -6.31 -11.32 -6.76
C GLY A 94 -5.24 -11.51 -5.70
N HIS A 95 -4.57 -10.43 -5.29
CA HIS A 95 -3.43 -10.52 -4.39
C HIS A 95 -3.73 -10.03 -2.98
N PHE A 96 -4.59 -9.04 -2.84
CA PHE A 96 -4.93 -8.49 -1.53
C PHE A 96 -6.23 -9.10 -1.02
N VAL A 97 -6.40 -10.41 -1.18
CA VAL A 97 -7.65 -11.06 -0.78
C VAL A 97 -7.89 -11.01 0.73
N SER A 98 -6.83 -10.87 1.51
CA SER A 98 -6.97 -10.82 2.96
C SER A 98 -6.99 -9.40 3.50
N ALA A 99 -6.74 -8.41 2.66
CA ALA A 99 -6.72 -7.02 3.07
C ALA A 99 -7.99 -6.32 2.61
N ASP A 100 -8.45 -5.36 3.41
CA ASP A 100 -9.58 -4.51 3.03
C ASP A 100 -9.00 -3.34 2.24
N VAL A 101 -9.34 -3.24 0.96
CA VAL A 101 -8.78 -2.22 0.06
C VAL A 101 -9.84 -1.19 -0.25
N ARG A 102 -9.51 0.09 -0.03
CA ARG A 102 -10.41 1.19 -0.38
C ARG A 102 -9.66 2.27 -1.15
N GLN A 103 -10.38 2.97 -2.01
CA GLN A 103 -9.84 4.10 -2.72
C GLN A 103 -10.41 5.39 -2.16
N PHE A 104 -9.56 6.43 -2.08
CA PHE A 104 -9.96 7.78 -1.71
C PHE A 104 -9.36 8.72 -2.74
N ASN A 105 -10.03 9.85 -2.99
CA ASN A 105 -9.48 10.85 -3.89
C ASN A 105 -8.19 11.40 -3.31
N PHE A 106 -7.30 11.87 -4.17
CA PHE A 106 -6.00 12.35 -3.70
C PHE A 106 -6.14 13.41 -2.62
N ASP A 107 -7.15 14.29 -2.73
CA ASP A 107 -7.35 15.36 -1.77
C ASP A 107 -8.06 14.90 -0.50
N ASP A 108 -8.47 13.65 -0.43
CA ASP A 108 -9.19 13.11 0.72
C ASP A 108 -8.30 12.27 1.63
N TYR A 109 -7.03 12.64 1.73
CA TYR A 109 -6.08 11.91 2.58
C TYR A 109 -6.61 11.81 4.02
N ASP A 110 -7.23 12.87 4.54
CA ASP A 110 -7.74 12.85 5.91
C ASP A 110 -8.82 11.79 6.10
N ALA A 111 -9.62 11.52 5.08
CA ALA A 111 -10.62 10.47 5.15
C ALA A 111 -9.96 9.09 5.22
N ALA A 112 -8.86 8.90 4.50
CA ALA A 112 -8.12 7.64 4.56
C ALA A 112 -7.51 7.44 5.94
N VAL A 113 -6.97 8.49 6.53
CA VAL A 113 -6.41 8.41 7.89
C VAL A 113 -7.50 8.08 8.90
N ALA A 114 -8.68 8.70 8.76
CA ALA A 114 -9.78 8.41 9.65
C ALA A 114 -10.21 6.94 9.53
N TRP A 115 -10.23 6.42 8.31
CA TRP A 115 -10.57 5.02 8.11
C TRP A 115 -9.55 4.09 8.77
N MET A 116 -8.27 4.43 8.72
CA MET A 116 -7.23 3.64 9.38
C MET A 116 -7.41 3.65 10.89
N ARG A 117 -7.79 4.81 11.44
CA ARG A 117 -8.00 4.92 12.89
C ARG A 117 -9.27 4.23 13.37
N SER A 118 -10.22 4.06 12.47
CA SER A 118 -11.47 3.44 12.84
C SER A 118 -11.34 1.94 13.01
N SER A 119 -10.12 1.45 12.94
CA SER A 119 -9.96 0.08 12.89
C SER A 119 -10.53 -0.61 14.04
N GLY A 120 -10.31 -0.30 15.09
CA GLY A 120 -10.84 -0.97 16.12
C GLY A 120 -11.70 -2.08 15.82
N GLY A 121 -11.76 -2.35 14.77
CA GLY A 121 -12.54 -3.39 14.38
C GLY A 121 -13.93 -3.14 14.59
N GLN A 122 -14.17 -2.10 14.83
CA GLN A 122 -15.34 -1.93 15.03
C GLN A 122 -16.07 -1.70 14.05
N ASP A 123 -16.02 -1.64 13.31
CA ASP A 123 -16.74 -1.38 12.33
C ASP A 123 -17.17 -2.19 11.80
#